data_1f33247d9f6aefde6a7db286de709010
#
_entry.id   1f33247d9f6aefde6a7db286de709010
#
_cell.length_a   1.000
_cell.length_b   1.000
_cell.length_c   1.000
_cell.angle_alpha   90.00
_cell.angle_beta   90.00
_cell.angle_gamma   90.00
#
_symmetry.space_group_name_H-M   'P 1'
#
loop_
_entity.id
_entity.type
_entity.pdbx_description
1 polymer ?
#
loop_
_entity_poly.entity_id
_entity_poly.type
_entity_poly.pdbx_seq_one_letter_code
_entity_poly.pdbx_strand_id
1 'polypeptide(L)'
;GYSSAASDVYKRQLVDADYSQIELRVLASMAEDQTMIDAFNSGADIHTATAAQVFGLPPEMITPQLRSRAKAVNFGIVYGIGAFSLAKDIGVSNKEAKEYIDSYMHTYQGVAAYMQRMIDAAKDTGYATTLFGRRRYLPELAASNHMLRAFGERVARNMPIQGTAADIIKIAMVRVDRRLYAEEMESRLILQVHDELIVEAPEAEADRALQIVTEEMEHACNMAVLLRADGKIGQTWYDAH
;
A
#
# COMPACT_ATOMS: atom_id res chain seq x y z
N GLY A 1 5.32 36.62 32.84
CA GLY A 1 4.92 35.23 33.02
C GLY A 1 4.14 34.62 31.87
N TYR A 2 3.89 35.33 30.77
CA TYR A 2 3.09 34.81 29.62
C TYR A 2 3.95 34.31 28.45
N SER A 3 5.26 34.24 28.60
CA SER A 3 6.21 34.00 27.51
C SER A 3 6.57 32.51 27.29
N SER A 4 6.44 31.64 28.30
CA SER A 4 6.95 30.27 28.18
C SER A 4 5.99 29.32 27.43
N ALA A 5 4.70 29.41 27.65
CA ALA A 5 3.73 28.52 26.99
C ALA A 5 3.57 28.82 25.49
N ALA A 6 3.70 30.08 25.07
CA ALA A 6 3.65 30.46 23.66
C ALA A 6 4.93 30.10 22.90
N SER A 7 6.10 30.04 23.55
CA SER A 7 7.36 29.67 22.93
C SER A 7 7.46 28.16 22.66
N ASP A 8 6.78 27.32 23.44
CA ASP A 8 6.83 25.87 23.29
C ASP A 8 5.99 25.38 22.11
N VAL A 9 4.90 26.07 21.79
CA VAL A 9 4.06 25.75 20.63
C VAL A 9 4.81 25.96 19.31
N TYR A 10 5.72 26.95 19.23
CA TYR A 10 6.50 27.24 18.01
C TYR A 10 7.78 26.39 17.87
N LYS A 11 8.09 25.53 18.83
CA LYS A 11 9.25 24.63 18.78
C LYS A 11 8.90 23.17 18.49
N ARG A 12 7.66 22.89 18.15
CA ARG A 12 7.23 21.55 17.75
C ARG A 12 7.22 21.43 16.24
N GLN A 13 7.60 20.26 15.76
CA GLN A 13 7.61 19.90 14.35
C GLN A 13 6.70 18.70 14.13
N LEU A 14 6.25 18.52 12.89
CA LEU A 14 5.56 17.32 12.46
C LEU A 14 6.57 16.40 11.78
N VAL A 15 6.56 15.17 12.21
CA VAL A 15 7.29 14.06 11.61
C VAL A 15 6.27 13.19 10.90
N ASP A 16 6.34 13.15 9.60
CA ASP A 16 5.47 12.37 8.73
C ASP A 16 6.25 11.19 8.16
N ALA A 17 5.64 10.01 8.15
CA ALA A 17 6.20 8.84 7.48
C ALA A 17 5.08 8.08 6.77
N ASP A 18 5.29 7.81 5.47
CA ASP A 18 4.34 7.15 4.58
C ASP A 18 4.92 5.83 4.06
N TYR A 19 4.09 4.79 3.97
CA TYR A 19 4.50 3.52 3.38
C TYR A 19 4.65 3.64 1.86
N SER A 20 5.81 3.28 1.37
CA SER A 20 6.06 3.17 -0.07
C SER A 20 5.38 1.93 -0.66
N GLN A 21 4.27 2.11 -1.36
CA GLN A 21 3.58 1.07 -2.14
C GLN A 21 3.14 -0.15 -1.29
N ILE A 22 2.61 0.07 -0.08
CA ILE A 22 2.30 -1.02 0.86
C ILE A 22 1.40 -2.11 0.25
N GLU A 23 0.34 -1.73 -0.46
CA GLU A 23 -0.61 -2.69 -1.04
C GLU A 23 0.04 -3.60 -2.09
N LEU A 24 0.95 -3.06 -2.92
CA LEU A 24 1.68 -3.84 -3.91
C LEU A 24 2.73 -4.75 -3.27
N ARG A 25 3.38 -4.32 -2.18
CA ARG A 25 4.32 -5.15 -1.40
C ARG A 25 3.59 -6.29 -0.70
N VAL A 26 2.43 -6.01 -0.13
CA VAL A 26 1.52 -7.02 0.45
C VAL A 26 1.07 -8.00 -0.62
N LEU A 27 0.62 -7.51 -1.79
CA LEU A 27 0.20 -8.36 -2.90
C LEU A 27 1.34 -9.29 -3.35
N ALA A 28 2.54 -8.76 -3.61
CA ALA A 28 3.70 -9.54 -4.04
C ALA A 28 4.01 -10.67 -3.05
N SER A 29 3.99 -10.36 -1.76
CA SER A 29 4.29 -11.32 -0.68
C SER A 29 3.19 -12.38 -0.52
N MET A 30 1.90 -11.97 -0.52
CA MET A 30 0.77 -12.91 -0.36
C MET A 30 0.55 -13.78 -1.61
N ALA A 31 0.86 -13.25 -2.78
CA ALA A 31 0.82 -13.98 -4.04
C ALA A 31 2.01 -14.91 -4.24
N GLU A 32 3.08 -14.74 -3.46
CA GLU A 32 4.35 -15.44 -3.62
C GLU A 32 4.90 -15.29 -5.05
N ASP A 33 4.65 -14.10 -5.67
CA ASP A 33 5.09 -13.83 -7.04
C ASP A 33 6.56 -13.43 -7.05
N GLN A 34 7.43 -14.38 -7.44
CA GLN A 34 8.87 -14.19 -7.38
C GLN A 34 9.35 -13.02 -8.25
N THR A 35 8.75 -12.83 -9.43
CA THR A 35 9.09 -11.72 -10.33
C THR A 35 8.83 -10.36 -9.66
N MET A 36 7.69 -10.24 -9.00
CA MET A 36 7.32 -9.01 -8.30
C MET A 36 8.13 -8.81 -7.01
N ILE A 37 8.41 -9.90 -6.27
CA ILE A 37 9.27 -9.89 -5.08
C ILE A 37 10.67 -9.42 -5.44
N ASP A 38 11.28 -9.98 -6.50
CA ASP A 38 12.62 -9.63 -6.95
C ASP A 38 12.69 -8.17 -7.41
N ALA A 39 11.67 -7.67 -8.10
CA ALA A 39 11.59 -6.27 -8.49
C ALA A 39 11.61 -5.32 -7.28
N PHE A 40 10.84 -5.63 -6.23
CA PHE A 40 10.85 -4.83 -5.01
C PHE A 40 12.17 -4.94 -4.24
N ASN A 41 12.69 -6.14 -4.08
CA ASN A 41 13.90 -6.37 -3.27
C ASN A 41 15.17 -5.88 -3.96
N SER A 42 15.18 -5.72 -5.29
CA SER A 42 16.27 -5.06 -6.02
C SER A 42 16.29 -3.54 -5.86
N GLY A 43 15.26 -2.95 -5.23
CA GLY A 43 15.11 -1.49 -5.12
C GLY A 43 14.63 -0.81 -6.40
N ALA A 44 14.20 -1.57 -7.41
CA ALA A 44 13.64 -1.01 -8.64
C ALA A 44 12.31 -0.29 -8.39
N ASP A 45 12.04 0.76 -9.15
CA ASP A 45 10.70 1.36 -9.18
C ASP A 45 9.72 0.37 -9.81
N ILE A 46 8.79 -0.14 -9.00
CA ILE A 46 7.84 -1.18 -9.42
C ILE A 46 6.99 -0.76 -10.62
N HIS A 47 6.67 0.51 -10.76
CA HIS A 47 5.89 1.00 -11.89
C HIS A 47 6.69 1.01 -13.17
N THR A 48 7.98 1.33 -13.10
CA THR A 48 8.91 1.21 -14.24
C THR A 48 9.16 -0.24 -14.61
N ALA A 49 9.37 -1.11 -13.62
CA ALA A 49 9.53 -2.55 -13.84
C ALA A 49 8.29 -3.17 -14.51
N THR A 50 7.10 -2.84 -14.00
CA THR A 50 5.83 -3.28 -14.62
C THR A 50 5.68 -2.74 -16.03
N ALA A 51 6.01 -1.46 -16.28
CA ALA A 51 5.95 -0.86 -17.62
C ALA A 51 6.87 -1.60 -18.60
N ALA A 52 8.11 -1.87 -18.20
CA ALA A 52 9.07 -2.62 -19.02
C ALA A 52 8.50 -3.99 -19.44
N GLN A 53 7.91 -4.71 -18.51
CA GLN A 53 7.32 -6.03 -18.76
C GLN A 53 6.04 -5.96 -19.62
N VAL A 54 5.11 -5.08 -19.24
CA VAL A 54 3.79 -4.99 -19.92
C VAL A 54 3.91 -4.45 -21.34
N PHE A 55 4.82 -3.50 -21.57
CA PHE A 55 5.03 -2.89 -22.89
C PHE A 55 6.15 -3.55 -23.69
N GLY A 56 6.91 -4.49 -23.11
CA GLY A 56 8.01 -5.19 -23.77
C GLY A 56 9.18 -4.26 -24.14
N LEU A 57 9.45 -3.26 -23.29
CA LEU A 57 10.50 -2.26 -23.53
C LEU A 57 11.58 -2.36 -22.44
N PRO A 58 12.86 -2.03 -22.77
CA PRO A 58 13.89 -1.90 -21.75
C PRO A 58 13.54 -0.79 -20.74
N PRO A 59 13.93 -0.91 -19.46
CA PRO A 59 13.61 0.09 -18.43
C PRO A 59 14.02 1.51 -18.79
N GLU A 60 15.14 1.68 -19.52
CA GLU A 60 15.69 2.95 -19.94
C GLU A 60 14.80 3.67 -21.00
N MET A 61 13.94 2.93 -21.67
CA MET A 61 13.00 3.44 -22.66
C MET A 61 11.61 3.75 -22.09
N ILE A 62 11.40 3.50 -20.80
CA ILE A 62 10.12 3.78 -20.16
C ILE A 62 9.97 5.29 -19.92
N THR A 63 9.09 5.89 -20.70
CA THR A 63 8.72 7.29 -20.54
C THR A 63 7.86 7.53 -19.29
N PRO A 64 7.81 8.76 -18.74
CA PRO A 64 6.91 9.09 -17.62
C PRO A 64 5.44 8.73 -17.90
N GLN A 65 5.00 8.82 -19.15
CA GLN A 65 3.65 8.45 -19.55
C GLN A 65 3.41 6.93 -19.47
N LEU A 66 4.36 6.13 -19.97
CA LEU A 66 4.28 4.66 -19.88
C LEU A 66 4.32 4.20 -18.42
N ARG A 67 5.19 4.81 -17.60
CA ARG A 67 5.24 4.57 -16.16
C ARG A 67 3.92 4.90 -15.48
N SER A 68 3.29 6.03 -15.83
CA SER A 68 1.97 6.42 -15.29
C SER A 68 0.86 5.43 -15.70
N ARG A 69 0.88 4.93 -16.93
CA ARG A 69 -0.05 3.87 -17.37
C ARG A 69 0.16 2.58 -16.58
N ALA A 70 1.40 2.14 -16.41
CA ALA A 70 1.72 0.97 -15.60
C ALA A 70 1.32 1.16 -14.13
N LYS A 71 1.46 2.36 -13.56
CA LYS A 71 0.95 2.70 -12.23
C LYS A 71 -0.57 2.46 -12.15
N ALA A 72 -1.31 2.93 -13.13
CA ALA A 72 -2.77 2.71 -13.19
C ALA A 72 -3.13 1.22 -13.34
N VAL A 73 -2.35 0.44 -14.10
CA VAL A 73 -2.53 -1.02 -14.19
C VAL A 73 -2.25 -1.68 -12.84
N ASN A 74 -1.13 -1.39 -12.19
CA ASN A 74 -0.77 -1.94 -10.89
C ASN A 74 -1.88 -1.72 -9.85
N PHE A 75 -2.35 -0.48 -9.69
CA PHE A 75 -3.45 -0.18 -8.78
C PHE A 75 -4.78 -0.76 -9.26
N GLY A 76 -5.02 -0.72 -10.57
CA GLY A 76 -6.22 -1.31 -11.17
C GLY A 76 -6.37 -2.79 -10.81
N ILE A 77 -5.29 -3.55 -10.85
CA ILE A 77 -5.28 -4.97 -10.46
C ILE A 77 -5.61 -5.11 -8.97
N VAL A 78 -4.95 -4.35 -8.10
CA VAL A 78 -5.23 -4.38 -6.64
C VAL A 78 -6.70 -4.06 -6.35
N TYR A 79 -7.27 -3.05 -7.03
CA TYR A 79 -8.67 -2.64 -6.82
C TYR A 79 -9.68 -3.45 -7.64
N GLY A 80 -9.23 -4.40 -8.46
CA GLY A 80 -10.09 -5.24 -9.29
C GLY A 80 -10.81 -4.48 -10.41
N ILE A 81 -10.15 -3.47 -10.98
CA ILE A 81 -10.67 -2.67 -12.09
C ILE A 81 -10.75 -3.53 -13.35
N GLY A 82 -11.88 -3.47 -14.06
CA GLY A 82 -12.04 -4.09 -15.38
C GLY A 82 -11.44 -3.23 -16.51
N ALA A 83 -11.24 -3.83 -17.68
CA ALA A 83 -10.64 -3.18 -18.84
C ALA A 83 -11.37 -1.89 -19.26
N PHE A 84 -12.69 -1.84 -19.13
CA PHE A 84 -13.48 -0.65 -19.45
C PHE A 84 -13.12 0.57 -18.57
N SER A 85 -13.02 0.38 -17.26
CA SER A 85 -12.66 1.46 -16.33
C SER A 85 -11.20 1.86 -16.53
N LEU A 86 -10.28 0.88 -16.67
CA LEU A 86 -8.87 1.16 -16.92
C LEU A 86 -8.68 1.97 -18.21
N ALA A 87 -9.38 1.58 -19.30
CA ALA A 87 -9.32 2.29 -20.57
C ALA A 87 -9.68 3.76 -20.45
N LYS A 88 -10.72 4.07 -19.67
CA LYS A 88 -11.16 5.44 -19.39
C LYS A 88 -10.13 6.21 -18.56
N ASP A 89 -9.54 5.56 -17.56
CA ASP A 89 -8.59 6.21 -16.64
C ASP A 89 -7.27 6.58 -17.33
N ILE A 90 -6.79 5.75 -18.25
CA ILE A 90 -5.50 5.99 -18.93
C ILE A 90 -5.64 6.50 -20.38
N GLY A 91 -6.87 6.74 -20.84
CA GLY A 91 -7.13 7.32 -22.16
C GLY A 91 -6.74 6.42 -23.35
N VAL A 92 -7.00 5.13 -23.25
CA VAL A 92 -6.76 4.14 -24.32
C VAL A 92 -8.05 3.43 -24.73
N SER A 93 -7.99 2.63 -25.79
CA SER A 93 -9.11 1.77 -26.17
C SER A 93 -9.34 0.64 -25.15
N ASN A 94 -10.59 0.14 -25.09
CA ASN A 94 -10.92 -0.99 -24.23
C ASN A 94 -10.11 -2.27 -24.58
N LYS A 95 -9.75 -2.42 -25.85
CA LYS A 95 -8.90 -3.52 -26.34
C LYS A 95 -7.48 -3.40 -25.77
N GLU A 96 -6.86 -2.21 -25.89
CA GLU A 96 -5.53 -1.97 -25.34
C GLU A 96 -5.49 -2.15 -23.83
N ALA A 97 -6.49 -1.63 -23.10
CA ALA A 97 -6.57 -1.82 -21.65
C ALA A 97 -6.66 -3.30 -21.26
N LYS A 98 -7.41 -4.10 -22.04
CA LYS A 98 -7.48 -5.54 -21.86
C LYS A 98 -6.12 -6.20 -22.12
N GLU A 99 -5.43 -5.82 -23.19
CA GLU A 99 -4.10 -6.33 -23.51
C GLU A 99 -3.09 -6.02 -22.39
N TYR A 100 -3.17 -4.84 -21.79
CA TYR A 100 -2.32 -4.49 -20.63
C TYR A 100 -2.61 -5.36 -19.40
N ILE A 101 -3.88 -5.61 -19.07
CA ILE A 101 -4.27 -6.51 -17.98
C ILE A 101 -3.81 -7.94 -18.28
N ASP A 102 -4.02 -8.45 -19.47
CA ASP A 102 -3.62 -9.80 -19.88
C ASP A 102 -2.10 -9.96 -19.83
N SER A 103 -1.33 -8.97 -20.32
CA SER A 103 0.13 -8.94 -20.23
C SER A 103 0.63 -8.90 -18.79
N TYR A 104 -0.01 -8.09 -17.93
CA TYR A 104 0.29 -8.05 -16.51
C TYR A 104 0.10 -9.41 -15.83
N MET A 105 -1.05 -10.05 -16.07
CA MET A 105 -1.36 -11.36 -15.48
C MET A 105 -0.45 -12.47 -16.02
N HIS A 106 0.03 -12.34 -17.27
CA HIS A 106 1.01 -13.26 -17.85
C HIS A 106 2.40 -13.06 -17.21
N THR A 107 2.79 -11.82 -16.95
CA THR A 107 4.07 -11.48 -16.30
C THR A 107 4.09 -11.92 -14.84
N TYR A 108 3.03 -11.57 -14.09
CA TYR A 108 2.88 -11.86 -12.67
C TYR A 108 1.93 -13.02 -12.43
N GLN A 109 2.37 -14.23 -12.80
CA GLN A 109 1.54 -15.44 -12.74
C GLN A 109 1.13 -15.81 -11.31
N GLY A 110 1.99 -15.54 -10.33
CA GLY A 110 1.68 -15.70 -8.91
C GLY A 110 0.50 -14.83 -8.49
N VAL A 111 0.48 -13.57 -8.95
CA VAL A 111 -0.64 -12.65 -8.71
C VAL A 111 -1.93 -13.17 -9.35
N ALA A 112 -1.88 -13.61 -10.61
CA ALA A 112 -3.05 -14.15 -11.30
C ALA A 112 -3.64 -15.36 -10.57
N ALA A 113 -2.79 -16.30 -10.16
CA ALA A 113 -3.19 -17.49 -9.41
C ALA A 113 -3.73 -17.12 -8.00
N TYR A 114 -3.11 -16.17 -7.32
CA TYR A 114 -3.56 -15.68 -6.03
C TYR A 114 -4.96 -15.08 -6.11
N MET A 115 -5.21 -14.20 -7.09
CA MET A 115 -6.52 -13.57 -7.28
C MET A 115 -7.64 -14.60 -7.47
N GLN A 116 -7.38 -15.66 -8.21
CA GLN A 116 -8.36 -16.75 -8.40
C GLN A 116 -8.57 -17.53 -7.10
N ARG A 117 -7.49 -17.90 -6.41
CA ARG A 117 -7.59 -18.60 -5.11
C ARG A 117 -8.42 -17.83 -4.08
N MET A 118 -8.29 -16.49 -4.05
CA MET A 118 -9.06 -15.66 -3.09
C MET A 118 -10.56 -15.68 -3.40
N ILE A 119 -10.94 -15.69 -4.68
CA ILE A 119 -12.34 -15.80 -5.07
C ILE A 119 -12.89 -17.18 -4.68
N ASP A 120 -12.16 -18.24 -5.01
CA ASP A 120 -12.61 -19.61 -4.76
C ASP A 120 -12.73 -19.88 -3.24
N ALA A 121 -11.73 -19.49 -2.46
CA ALA A 121 -11.78 -19.60 -1.00
C ALA A 121 -12.93 -18.79 -0.38
N ALA A 122 -13.21 -17.59 -0.91
CA ALA A 122 -14.32 -16.78 -0.41
C ALA A 122 -15.69 -17.37 -0.79
N LYS A 123 -15.80 -18.02 -1.95
CA LYS A 123 -17.02 -18.78 -2.35
C LYS A 123 -17.27 -19.97 -1.42
N ASP A 124 -16.21 -20.68 -1.06
CA ASP A 124 -16.31 -21.86 -0.18
C ASP A 124 -16.62 -21.51 1.27
N THR A 125 -16.01 -20.43 1.79
CA THR A 125 -16.11 -20.05 3.21
C THR A 125 -17.20 -19.02 3.50
N GLY A 126 -17.62 -18.24 2.49
CA GLY A 126 -18.53 -17.10 2.63
C GLY A 126 -17.87 -15.82 3.13
N TYR A 127 -16.53 -15.77 3.25
CA TYR A 127 -15.79 -14.59 3.68
C TYR A 127 -14.38 -14.51 3.07
N ALA A 128 -13.83 -13.31 3.03
CA ALA A 128 -12.40 -13.08 2.76
C ALA A 128 -11.65 -12.79 4.06
N THR A 129 -10.34 -13.07 4.10
CA THR A 129 -9.52 -12.99 5.33
C THR A 129 -8.21 -12.26 5.05
N THR A 130 -7.78 -11.37 5.96
CA THR A 130 -6.44 -10.77 5.95
C THR A 130 -5.38 -11.77 6.41
N LEU A 131 -4.10 -11.43 6.22
CA LEU A 131 -2.96 -12.20 6.75
C LEU A 131 -3.06 -12.38 8.28
N PHE A 132 -3.66 -11.44 9.00
CA PHE A 132 -3.83 -11.45 10.46
C PHE A 132 -5.17 -12.06 10.92
N GLY A 133 -5.94 -12.67 10.01
CA GLY A 133 -7.18 -13.38 10.35
C GLY A 133 -8.43 -12.51 10.49
N ARG A 134 -8.37 -11.22 10.15
CA ARG A 134 -9.57 -10.36 10.08
C ARG A 134 -10.46 -10.82 8.94
N ARG A 135 -11.76 -11.01 9.21
CA ARG A 135 -12.73 -11.55 8.24
C ARG A 135 -13.69 -10.47 7.75
N ARG A 136 -14.05 -10.56 6.48
CA ARG A 136 -15.16 -9.83 5.87
C ARG A 136 -16.10 -10.85 5.20
N TYR A 137 -17.32 -10.94 5.70
CA TYR A 137 -18.35 -11.79 5.11
C TYR A 137 -18.81 -11.21 3.77
N LEU A 138 -19.07 -12.09 2.81
CA LEU A 138 -19.37 -11.74 1.42
C LEU A 138 -20.66 -12.46 0.95
N PRO A 139 -21.83 -12.11 1.51
CA PRO A 139 -23.10 -12.69 1.09
C PRO A 139 -23.40 -12.40 -0.39
N GLU A 140 -22.78 -11.37 -0.97
CA GLU A 140 -22.90 -11.00 -2.37
C GLU A 140 -22.47 -12.11 -3.34
N LEU A 141 -21.55 -12.98 -2.93
CA LEU A 141 -21.06 -14.10 -3.76
C LEU A 141 -22.16 -15.15 -4.04
N ALA A 142 -23.16 -15.25 -3.15
CA ALA A 142 -24.31 -16.15 -3.32
C ALA A 142 -25.51 -15.49 -4.03
N ALA A 143 -25.43 -14.20 -4.38
CA ALA A 143 -26.55 -13.47 -4.96
C ALA A 143 -26.89 -14.00 -6.36
N SER A 144 -28.17 -14.00 -6.70
CA SER A 144 -28.65 -14.31 -8.07
C SER A 144 -28.28 -13.23 -9.08
N ASN A 145 -28.18 -11.97 -8.63
CA ASN A 145 -27.80 -10.84 -9.48
C ASN A 145 -26.31 -10.90 -9.84
N HIS A 146 -26.01 -10.93 -11.15
CA HIS A 146 -24.65 -10.99 -11.68
C HIS A 146 -23.77 -9.81 -11.25
N MET A 147 -24.31 -8.58 -11.23
CA MET A 147 -23.54 -7.38 -10.83
C MET A 147 -23.14 -7.47 -9.36
N LEU A 148 -24.02 -7.97 -8.50
CA LEU A 148 -23.76 -8.14 -7.09
C LEU A 148 -22.70 -9.23 -6.83
N ARG A 149 -22.79 -10.36 -7.57
CA ARG A 149 -21.72 -11.39 -7.51
C ARG A 149 -20.38 -10.85 -7.97
N ALA A 150 -20.33 -10.12 -9.08
CA ALA A 150 -19.10 -9.50 -9.59
C ALA A 150 -18.50 -8.50 -8.59
N PHE A 151 -19.35 -7.77 -7.86
CA PHE A 151 -18.90 -6.93 -6.75
C PHE A 151 -18.28 -7.77 -5.62
N GLY A 152 -18.95 -8.86 -5.22
CA GLY A 152 -18.41 -9.80 -4.22
C GLY A 152 -17.06 -10.38 -4.60
N GLU A 153 -16.88 -10.77 -5.87
CA GLU A 153 -15.60 -11.28 -6.37
C GLU A 153 -14.49 -10.21 -6.36
N ARG A 154 -14.81 -8.94 -6.66
CA ARG A 154 -13.85 -7.84 -6.49
C ARG A 154 -13.43 -7.69 -5.04
N VAL A 155 -14.38 -7.67 -4.12
CA VAL A 155 -14.10 -7.55 -2.69
C VAL A 155 -13.29 -8.74 -2.18
N ALA A 156 -13.58 -9.95 -2.66
CA ALA A 156 -12.83 -11.15 -2.29
C ALA A 156 -11.34 -11.05 -2.66
N ARG A 157 -11.00 -10.42 -3.77
CA ARG A 157 -9.62 -10.18 -4.20
C ARG A 157 -8.94 -9.05 -3.43
N ASN A 158 -9.65 -7.94 -3.23
CA ASN A 158 -9.06 -6.70 -2.69
C ASN A 158 -8.91 -6.73 -1.16
N MET A 159 -9.92 -7.27 -0.47
CA MET A 159 -9.99 -7.21 0.99
C MET A 159 -8.79 -7.87 1.69
N PRO A 160 -8.28 -9.03 1.25
CA PRO A 160 -7.09 -9.60 1.87
C PRO A 160 -5.87 -8.68 1.79
N ILE A 161 -5.70 -7.95 0.69
CA ILE A 161 -4.57 -7.04 0.45
C ILE A 161 -4.74 -5.75 1.25
N GLN A 162 -5.83 -5.03 1.02
CA GLN A 162 -6.12 -3.75 1.67
C GLN A 162 -6.30 -3.90 3.18
N GLY A 163 -7.00 -4.96 3.59
CA GLY A 163 -7.18 -5.26 5.01
C GLY A 163 -5.88 -5.62 5.71
N THR A 164 -4.97 -6.35 5.05
CA THR A 164 -3.63 -6.65 5.59
C THR A 164 -2.80 -5.37 5.70
N ALA A 165 -2.81 -4.49 4.70
CA ALA A 165 -2.14 -3.19 4.80
C ALA A 165 -2.68 -2.36 5.98
N ALA A 166 -4.02 -2.33 6.16
CA ALA A 166 -4.66 -1.67 7.29
C ALA A 166 -4.32 -2.32 8.65
N ASP A 167 -4.10 -3.61 8.71
CA ASP A 167 -3.64 -4.28 9.93
C ASP A 167 -2.18 -3.95 10.23
N ILE A 168 -1.32 -3.91 9.21
CA ILE A 168 0.11 -3.56 9.34
C ILE A 168 0.29 -2.16 9.91
N ILE A 169 -0.42 -1.14 9.37
CA ILE A 169 -0.27 0.22 9.90
C ILE A 169 -0.76 0.34 11.35
N LYS A 170 -1.79 -0.40 11.75
CA LYS A 170 -2.23 -0.43 13.15
C LYS A 170 -1.20 -1.08 14.07
N ILE A 171 -0.50 -2.10 13.61
CA ILE A 171 0.62 -2.70 14.35
C ILE A 171 1.75 -1.67 14.48
N ALA A 172 2.09 -0.97 13.40
CA ALA A 172 3.09 0.10 13.41
C ALA A 172 2.73 1.20 14.40
N MET A 173 1.47 1.68 14.38
CA MET A 173 0.98 2.70 15.34
C MET A 173 1.25 2.31 16.79
N VAL A 174 0.89 1.07 17.17
CA VAL A 174 1.07 0.59 18.55
C VAL A 174 2.56 0.48 18.90
N ARG A 175 3.41 0.06 17.95
CA ARG A 175 4.85 -0.04 18.17
C ARG A 175 5.50 1.33 18.30
N VAL A 176 5.15 2.28 17.43
CA VAL A 176 5.64 3.67 17.49
C VAL A 176 5.29 4.30 18.85
N ASP A 177 4.01 4.25 19.22
CA ASP A 177 3.54 4.83 20.50
C ASP A 177 4.28 4.22 21.69
N ARG A 178 4.41 2.89 21.75
CA ARG A 178 5.14 2.20 22.84
C ARG A 178 6.61 2.57 22.88
N ARG A 179 7.26 2.71 21.74
CA ARG A 179 8.68 3.02 21.68
C ARG A 179 8.96 4.48 22.05
N LEU A 180 8.15 5.43 21.60
CA LEU A 180 8.23 6.83 22.03
C LEU A 180 8.08 6.93 23.55
N TYR A 181 7.11 6.19 24.12
CA TYR A 181 6.93 6.15 25.58
C TYR A 181 8.11 5.49 26.31
N ALA A 182 8.64 4.37 25.81
CA ALA A 182 9.75 3.65 26.43
C ALA A 182 11.07 4.43 26.41
N GLU A 183 11.26 5.31 25.40
CA GLU A 183 12.40 6.22 25.31
C GLU A 183 12.15 7.55 26.07
N GLU A 184 11.05 7.64 26.85
CA GLU A 184 10.68 8.83 27.68
C GLU A 184 10.58 10.12 26.86
N MET A 185 10.21 10.04 25.56
CA MET A 185 10.11 11.19 24.67
C MET A 185 8.85 12.01 24.94
N GLU A 186 8.93 13.32 24.69
CA GLU A 186 7.76 14.22 24.67
C GLU A 186 6.97 14.13 23.35
N SER A 187 7.57 13.52 22.33
CA SER A 187 6.96 13.26 21.02
C SER A 187 5.73 12.37 21.16
N ARG A 188 4.71 12.64 20.35
CA ARG A 188 3.42 11.89 20.39
C ARG A 188 2.93 11.57 19.00
N LEU A 189 2.47 10.32 18.79
CA LEU A 189 1.70 9.94 17.61
C LEU A 189 0.32 10.64 17.68
N ILE A 190 0.02 11.49 16.72
CA ILE A 190 -1.19 12.32 16.73
C ILE A 190 -2.20 11.97 15.66
N LEU A 191 -1.75 11.39 14.53
CA LEU A 191 -2.64 11.12 13.40
C LEU A 191 -2.16 9.93 12.57
N GLN A 192 -3.14 9.20 12.01
CA GLN A 192 -2.93 8.22 10.95
C GLN A 192 -3.86 8.58 9.79
N VAL A 193 -3.31 8.72 8.59
CA VAL A 193 -4.06 9.02 7.37
C VAL A 193 -3.64 8.00 6.31
N HIS A 194 -4.60 7.19 5.81
CA HIS A 194 -4.31 6.10 4.87
C HIS A 194 -3.17 5.18 5.34
N ASP A 195 -2.01 5.31 4.75
CA ASP A 195 -0.77 4.55 4.98
C ASP A 195 0.35 5.39 5.60
N GLU A 196 0.04 6.60 6.08
CA GLU A 196 1.00 7.49 6.76
C GLU A 196 0.72 7.60 8.26
N LEU A 197 1.79 7.85 9.03
CA LEU A 197 1.77 8.16 10.45
C LEU A 197 2.39 9.52 10.70
N ILE A 198 1.72 10.33 11.53
CA ILE A 198 2.19 11.67 11.88
C ILE A 198 2.44 11.75 13.38
N VAL A 199 3.66 12.15 13.72
CA VAL A 199 4.12 12.39 15.10
C VAL A 199 4.37 13.88 15.26
N GLU A 200 3.87 14.47 16.35
CA GLU A 200 4.26 15.78 16.81
C GLU A 200 5.46 15.64 17.75
N ALA A 201 6.56 16.32 17.44
CA ALA A 201 7.81 16.22 18.18
C ALA A 201 8.39 17.60 18.54
N PRO A 202 8.99 17.78 19.74
CA PRO A 202 9.90 18.88 19.97
C PRO A 202 11.03 18.87 18.95
N GLU A 203 11.53 20.04 18.55
CA GLU A 203 12.62 20.15 17.56
C GLU A 203 13.84 19.30 17.92
N ALA A 204 14.18 19.22 19.20
CA ALA A 204 15.30 18.42 19.68
C ALA A 204 15.10 16.89 19.57
N GLU A 205 13.87 16.43 19.43
CA GLU A 205 13.52 15.02 19.32
C GLU A 205 13.13 14.60 17.88
N ALA A 206 12.96 15.56 16.97
CA ALA A 206 12.33 15.30 15.66
C ALA A 206 13.09 14.24 14.85
N ASP A 207 14.42 14.31 14.79
CA ASP A 207 15.24 13.30 14.07
C ASP A 207 15.12 11.92 14.70
N ARG A 208 15.08 11.83 16.03
CA ARG A 208 14.91 10.55 16.73
C ARG A 208 13.50 10.00 16.52
N ALA A 209 12.49 10.85 16.59
CA ALA A 209 11.11 10.47 16.30
C ALA A 209 10.96 9.94 14.87
N LEU A 210 11.57 10.61 13.88
CA LEU A 210 11.59 10.14 12.49
C LEU A 210 12.21 8.75 12.37
N GLN A 211 13.36 8.54 13.00
CA GLN A 211 14.01 7.22 13.01
C GLN A 211 13.10 6.15 13.62
N ILE A 212 12.47 6.42 14.76
CA ILE A 212 11.55 5.48 15.43
C ILE A 212 10.36 5.15 14.52
N VAL A 213 9.71 6.17 13.97
CA VAL A 213 8.52 5.95 13.12
C VAL A 213 8.86 5.10 11.91
N THR A 214 9.91 5.44 11.17
CA THR A 214 10.32 4.68 9.97
C THR A 214 10.75 3.25 10.32
N GLU A 215 11.56 3.05 11.35
CA GLU A 215 11.98 1.71 11.79
C GLU A 215 10.79 0.83 12.20
N GLU A 216 9.85 1.35 13.00
CA GLU A 216 8.70 0.57 13.46
C GLU A 216 7.70 0.28 12.34
N MET A 217 7.55 1.20 11.38
CA MET A 217 6.76 0.96 10.18
C MET A 217 7.41 -0.15 9.32
N GLU A 218 8.69 -0.06 9.03
CA GLU A 218 9.39 -1.03 8.18
C GLU A 218 9.42 -2.44 8.80
N HIS A 219 9.43 -2.54 10.13
CA HIS A 219 9.47 -3.80 10.86
C HIS A 219 8.12 -4.27 11.41
N ALA A 220 7.02 -3.59 11.06
CA ALA A 220 5.68 -3.93 11.57
C ALA A 220 5.22 -5.33 11.20
N CYS A 221 5.64 -5.84 10.05
CA CYS A 221 5.34 -7.19 9.57
C CYS A 221 6.54 -7.79 8.84
N ASN A 222 6.79 -9.07 9.08
CA ASN A 222 7.82 -9.80 8.34
C ASN A 222 7.19 -10.50 7.13
N MET A 223 7.58 -10.09 5.93
CA MET A 223 7.07 -10.60 4.65
C MET A 223 8.23 -10.86 3.67
N ALA A 224 7.94 -11.54 2.55
CA ALA A 224 8.93 -11.79 1.50
C ALA A 224 9.46 -10.51 0.84
N VAL A 225 8.61 -9.47 0.80
CA VAL A 225 8.99 -8.11 0.38
C VAL A 225 9.14 -7.23 1.62
N LEU A 226 10.30 -6.56 1.74
CA LEU A 226 10.55 -5.63 2.84
C LEU A 226 9.59 -4.43 2.74
N LEU A 227 8.98 -4.06 3.86
CA LEU A 227 8.26 -2.80 3.95
C LEU A 227 9.26 -1.64 3.88
N ARG A 228 8.81 -0.53 3.30
CA ARG A 228 9.58 0.72 3.23
C ARG A 228 8.70 1.88 3.63
N ALA A 229 9.25 2.75 4.45
CA ALA A 229 8.60 3.98 4.88
C ALA A 229 9.51 5.16 4.56
N ASP A 230 8.98 6.11 3.81
CA ASP A 230 9.64 7.37 3.50
C ASP A 230 9.17 8.43 4.49
N GLY A 231 10.09 9.12 5.14
CA GLY A 231 9.71 10.06 6.17
C GLY A 231 10.41 11.42 6.03
N LYS A 232 9.73 12.45 6.51
CA LYS A 232 10.15 13.85 6.48
C LYS A 232 9.79 14.56 7.77
N ILE A 233 10.50 15.66 8.04
CA ILE A 233 10.21 16.59 9.13
C ILE A 233 9.81 17.94 8.54
N GLY A 234 8.75 18.55 9.06
CA GLY A 234 8.27 19.85 8.64
C GLY A 234 7.63 20.64 9.77
N GLN A 235 7.49 21.94 9.57
CA GLN A 235 6.79 22.82 10.52
C GLN A 235 5.26 22.68 10.40
N THR A 236 4.80 22.31 9.24
CA THR A 236 3.41 22.02 8.93
C THR A 236 3.30 20.65 8.25
N TRP A 237 2.11 20.07 8.21
CA TRP A 237 1.90 18.83 7.48
C TRP A 237 2.25 18.97 5.99
N TYR A 238 1.97 20.12 5.40
CA TYR A 238 2.34 20.40 3.99
C TYR A 238 3.86 20.35 3.75
N ASP A 239 4.66 20.77 4.72
CA ASP A 239 6.13 20.76 4.61
C ASP A 239 6.71 19.36 4.87
N ALA A 240 6.02 18.55 5.68
CA ALA A 240 6.42 17.20 6.07
C ALA A 240 5.96 16.12 5.09
N HIS A 241 4.98 16.41 4.23
CA HIS A 241 4.39 15.45 3.27
C HIS A 241 5.09 15.42 1.91
#